data_0773d5111496f26c6ab151b614649f09
#
_entry.id   0773d5111496f26c6ab151b614649f09
#
_cell.length_a   1.000
_cell.length_b   1.000
_cell.length_c   1.000
_cell.angle_alpha   90.00
_cell.angle_beta   90.00
_cell.angle_gamma   90.00
#
_symmetry.space_group_name_H-M   'P 1'
#
loop_
_entity.id
_entity.type
_entity.pdbx_description
1 polymer ?
#
loop_
_entity_poly.entity_id
_entity_poly.type
_entity_poly.pdbx_seq_one_letter_code
_entity_poly.pdbx_strand_id
1 'polypeptide(L)'
;MLDTLEKPARDAAAQDVTHFDVLIAGAGVSGIGSAVHLKEQCPGKSFAILDAKDTFGGTWETHKYPGVRSDSDLYTFGYRFKPWVGAPIASAEEILKYMGDVIEENDLHDHIHYGHVITQCSFSRETNLWTVEAMSKADGKTHRFTCNFLWMCQGYYNHNDPYIPDWPGRDTYKGEFIHAMKWTPETDVTGKRVIVIGSGATAATIIPAMAGKAAHVTMLQHSPTYFFCSPNQNELADRLREVGIDEPTIHRVVRQQVMFDQQALTQRCLDEPEAVVEELKELIRLYAGPDFQFEPHFTPNYRVWQQRLAFVPDGDLFQAVGRGEVSVVTDHIERFTEKGILLKSGEELEADMIVAATGFKLSVLGDIPFEVDGQPVNWSDTVTYRGMMFTGVPNMLWVFGYFRASWTLRVDILGDFVCHLLNHMQEKGAKRVEVKLRPEDHNMPLLPWIEEENFNPSYLVRDLHKMPKRGDKPEWRHNQDYWHEKDEIPAINLNGAEFSYS
;
A
#
# COMPACT_ATOMS: atom_id res chain seq x y z
N MET A 1 38.64 -19.50 -38.12
CA MET A 1 37.26 -19.78 -38.49
C MET A 1 36.47 -19.52 -37.23
N LEU A 2 35.82 -18.35 -37.15
CA LEU A 2 34.96 -17.95 -36.07
C LEU A 2 33.53 -18.22 -36.54
N ASP A 3 32.87 -19.18 -35.91
CA ASP A 3 31.47 -19.51 -36.17
C ASP A 3 30.59 -18.34 -35.66
N THR A 4 29.93 -17.73 -36.60
CA THR A 4 28.84 -16.78 -36.35
C THR A 4 27.60 -17.57 -35.95
N LEU A 5 27.29 -17.55 -34.65
CA LEU A 5 25.99 -18.00 -34.17
C LEU A 5 24.91 -17.02 -34.62
N GLU A 6 24.16 -17.39 -35.67
CA GLU A 6 22.92 -16.73 -36.05
C GLU A 6 21.92 -16.79 -34.90
N LYS A 7 21.42 -15.61 -34.52
CA LYS A 7 20.26 -15.52 -33.64
C LYS A 7 19.05 -16.14 -34.35
N PRO A 8 18.27 -17.02 -33.70
CA PRO A 8 17.05 -17.52 -34.30
C PRO A 8 16.09 -16.36 -34.62
N ALA A 9 15.60 -16.32 -35.86
CA ALA A 9 14.55 -15.43 -36.26
C ALA A 9 13.33 -15.64 -35.37
N ARG A 10 12.81 -14.56 -34.76
CA ARG A 10 11.53 -14.59 -34.07
C ARG A 10 10.44 -14.84 -35.13
N ASP A 11 9.90 -16.07 -35.14
CA ASP A 11 8.65 -16.37 -35.83
C ASP A 11 7.54 -15.54 -35.21
N ALA A 12 7.22 -14.40 -35.80
CA ALA A 12 6.07 -13.60 -35.51
C ALA A 12 4.84 -14.26 -36.16
N ALA A 13 4.31 -15.30 -35.53
CA ALA A 13 2.90 -15.58 -35.70
C ALA A 13 2.16 -14.32 -35.18
N ALA A 14 1.26 -13.77 -36.00
CA ALA A 14 0.44 -12.61 -35.61
C ALA A 14 -0.34 -12.99 -34.35
N GLN A 15 0.19 -12.61 -33.19
CA GLN A 15 -0.55 -12.69 -31.93
C GLN A 15 -1.64 -11.62 -32.02
N ASP A 16 -2.89 -11.98 -31.72
CA ASP A 16 -3.98 -11.02 -31.61
C ASP A 16 -3.62 -9.97 -30.55
N VAL A 17 -3.37 -8.74 -31.00
CA VAL A 17 -3.07 -7.61 -30.13
C VAL A 17 -4.37 -6.91 -29.80
N THR A 18 -4.78 -6.95 -28.53
CA THR A 18 -5.98 -6.24 -28.08
C THR A 18 -5.61 -4.81 -27.70
N HIS A 19 -6.36 -3.83 -28.20
CA HIS A 19 -6.14 -2.41 -27.94
C HIS A 19 -7.21 -1.84 -27.01
N PHE A 20 -6.77 -1.00 -26.06
CA PHE A 20 -7.63 -0.20 -25.20
C PHE A 20 -7.17 1.27 -25.16
N ASP A 21 -8.08 2.20 -24.92
CA ASP A 21 -7.68 3.58 -24.65
C ASP A 21 -6.88 3.69 -23.36
N VAL A 22 -7.30 2.97 -22.30
CA VAL A 22 -6.64 2.96 -21.00
C VAL A 22 -6.44 1.52 -20.53
N LEU A 23 -5.24 1.20 -20.05
CA LEU A 23 -4.96 -0.06 -19.39
C LEU A 23 -4.59 0.21 -17.94
N ILE A 24 -5.29 -0.44 -17.03
CA ILE A 24 -5.10 -0.32 -15.58
C ILE A 24 -4.35 -1.57 -15.10
N ALA A 25 -3.23 -1.39 -14.40
CA ALA A 25 -2.44 -2.49 -13.85
C ALA A 25 -2.78 -2.71 -12.37
N GLY A 26 -3.48 -3.80 -12.06
CA GLY A 26 -3.87 -4.23 -10.72
C GLY A 26 -5.35 -4.02 -10.40
N ALA A 27 -6.01 -5.07 -9.90
CA ALA A 27 -7.41 -5.08 -9.45
C ALA A 27 -7.53 -4.98 -7.90
N GLY A 28 -6.63 -4.21 -7.27
CA GLY A 28 -6.74 -3.80 -5.88
C GLY A 28 -7.66 -2.57 -5.72
N VAL A 29 -7.72 -2.01 -4.50
CA VAL A 29 -8.53 -0.81 -4.21
C VAL A 29 -8.22 0.36 -5.16
N SER A 30 -6.96 0.51 -5.59
CA SER A 30 -6.59 1.57 -6.53
C SER A 30 -7.18 1.35 -7.92
N GLY A 31 -7.01 0.16 -8.50
CA GLY A 31 -7.47 -0.12 -9.87
C GLY A 31 -8.98 -0.13 -10.01
N ILE A 32 -9.69 -0.70 -9.03
CA ILE A 32 -11.16 -0.70 -9.01
C ILE A 32 -11.68 0.73 -8.90
N GLY A 33 -11.16 1.54 -7.95
CA GLY A 33 -11.56 2.94 -7.82
C GLY A 33 -11.26 3.77 -9.08
N SER A 34 -10.07 3.59 -9.68
CA SER A 34 -9.67 4.25 -10.92
C SER A 34 -10.61 3.89 -12.09
N ALA A 35 -11.04 2.63 -12.19
CA ALA A 35 -11.96 2.18 -13.24
C ALA A 35 -13.35 2.82 -13.10
N VAL A 36 -13.85 2.99 -11.87
CA VAL A 36 -15.12 3.70 -11.63
C VAL A 36 -15.01 5.15 -12.09
N HIS A 37 -13.97 5.87 -11.67
CA HIS A 37 -13.73 7.26 -12.11
C HIS A 37 -13.64 7.36 -13.64
N LEU A 38 -12.93 6.43 -14.29
CA LEU A 38 -12.79 6.42 -15.74
C LEU A 38 -14.15 6.19 -16.44
N LYS A 39 -14.93 5.21 -15.97
CA LYS A 39 -16.25 4.89 -16.51
C LYS A 39 -17.22 6.06 -16.39
N GLU A 40 -17.21 6.75 -15.24
CA GLU A 40 -18.07 7.89 -14.99
C GLU A 40 -17.69 9.15 -15.77
N GLN A 41 -16.38 9.48 -15.80
CA GLN A 41 -15.90 10.77 -16.31
C GLN A 41 -15.40 10.72 -17.75
N CYS A 42 -15.11 9.52 -18.26
CA CYS A 42 -14.62 9.28 -19.63
C CYS A 42 -15.41 8.14 -20.31
N PRO A 43 -16.76 8.19 -20.40
CA PRO A 43 -17.61 7.05 -20.76
C PRO A 43 -17.38 6.53 -22.19
N GLY A 44 -16.69 7.30 -23.06
CA GLY A 44 -16.39 6.87 -24.43
C GLY A 44 -15.05 6.14 -24.58
N LYS A 45 -14.27 5.95 -23.50
CA LYS A 45 -12.97 5.29 -23.56
C LYS A 45 -13.07 3.81 -23.23
N SER A 46 -12.47 2.98 -24.09
CA SER A 46 -12.29 1.56 -23.82
C SER A 46 -11.20 1.35 -22.77
N PHE A 47 -11.40 0.40 -21.84
CA PHE A 47 -10.39 0.09 -20.84
C PHE A 47 -10.41 -1.38 -20.42
N ALA A 48 -9.27 -1.83 -19.88
CA ALA A 48 -9.16 -3.11 -19.20
C ALA A 48 -8.32 -2.95 -17.91
N ILE A 49 -8.59 -3.83 -16.95
CA ILE A 49 -7.78 -4.01 -15.73
C ILE A 49 -7.06 -5.34 -15.86
N LEU A 50 -5.73 -5.36 -15.77
CA LEU A 50 -4.95 -6.61 -15.71
C LEU A 50 -4.54 -6.88 -14.28
N ASP A 51 -4.82 -8.08 -13.77
CA ASP A 51 -4.34 -8.51 -12.45
C ASP A 51 -3.61 -9.86 -12.54
N ALA A 52 -2.49 -9.94 -11.84
CA ALA A 52 -1.69 -11.16 -11.77
C ALA A 52 -2.36 -12.29 -10.99
N LYS A 53 -3.34 -11.99 -10.13
CA LYS A 53 -4.08 -12.97 -9.34
C LYS A 53 -5.31 -13.46 -10.09
N ASP A 54 -5.89 -14.52 -9.56
CA ASP A 54 -7.09 -15.16 -10.14
C ASP A 54 -8.39 -14.49 -9.63
N THR A 55 -8.24 -13.46 -8.79
CA THR A 55 -9.34 -12.66 -8.25
C THR A 55 -8.86 -11.24 -7.90
N PHE A 56 -9.81 -10.33 -7.66
CA PHE A 56 -9.56 -8.97 -7.19
C PHE A 56 -9.15 -8.92 -5.71
N GLY A 57 -8.78 -7.73 -5.24
CA GLY A 57 -8.60 -7.45 -3.80
C GLY A 57 -7.19 -7.03 -3.40
N GLY A 58 -6.17 -7.30 -4.23
CA GLY A 58 -4.80 -6.85 -4.00
C GLY A 58 -4.26 -7.31 -2.64
N THR A 59 -3.93 -6.38 -1.75
CA THR A 59 -3.43 -6.64 -0.39
C THR A 59 -4.41 -7.48 0.44
N TRP A 60 -5.70 -7.19 0.37
CA TRP A 60 -6.74 -7.85 1.17
C TRP A 60 -6.96 -9.31 0.76
N GLU A 61 -6.78 -9.63 -0.51
CA GLU A 61 -6.77 -11.00 -1.00
C GLU A 61 -5.46 -11.73 -0.71
N THR A 62 -4.33 -10.99 -0.63
CA THR A 62 -3.02 -11.61 -0.41
C THR A 62 -2.83 -12.13 1.01
N HIS A 63 -3.27 -11.36 2.00
CA HIS A 63 -3.04 -11.69 3.40
C HIS A 63 -4.13 -12.60 3.94
N LYS A 64 -3.71 -13.76 4.49
CA LYS A 64 -4.59 -14.80 5.03
C LYS A 64 -4.33 -15.10 6.51
N TYR A 65 -3.45 -14.35 7.15
CA TYR A 65 -3.19 -14.53 8.58
C TYR A 65 -4.42 -14.15 9.43
N PRO A 66 -4.58 -14.75 10.62
CA PRO A 66 -5.75 -14.53 11.45
C PRO A 66 -5.86 -13.06 11.88
N GLY A 67 -7.09 -12.56 11.92
CA GLY A 67 -7.40 -11.20 12.33
C GLY A 67 -7.04 -10.12 11.32
N VAL A 68 -6.64 -10.45 10.07
CA VAL A 68 -6.28 -9.46 9.05
C VAL A 68 -7.39 -8.44 8.86
N ARG A 69 -7.04 -7.16 9.06
CA ARG A 69 -7.96 -6.02 9.08
C ARG A 69 -7.26 -4.75 8.62
N SER A 70 -8.03 -3.71 8.33
CA SER A 70 -7.45 -2.39 8.07
C SER A 70 -6.82 -1.78 9.33
N ASP A 71 -5.89 -0.87 9.13
CA ASP A 71 -5.37 0.05 10.15
C ASP A 71 -5.75 1.51 9.80
N SER A 72 -6.72 1.66 8.91
CA SER A 72 -7.29 2.93 8.48
C SER A 72 -8.80 2.85 8.59
N ASP A 73 -9.41 3.94 9.02
CA ASP A 73 -10.86 4.07 9.17
C ASP A 73 -11.55 3.94 7.80
N LEU A 74 -12.52 3.04 7.70
CA LEU A 74 -13.23 2.72 6.45
C LEU A 74 -14.10 3.86 5.93
N TYR A 75 -14.51 4.81 6.76
CA TYR A 75 -15.19 6.02 6.27
C TYR A 75 -14.26 6.88 5.39
N THR A 76 -12.94 6.77 5.56
CA THR A 76 -11.95 7.44 4.70
C THR A 76 -11.23 6.48 3.76
N PHE A 77 -11.07 5.21 4.14
CA PHE A 77 -10.50 4.17 3.28
C PHE A 77 -11.51 3.63 2.25
N GLY A 78 -12.80 3.71 2.50
CA GLY A 78 -13.85 3.52 1.49
C GLY A 78 -13.79 4.60 0.41
N TYR A 79 -14.28 4.30 -0.78
CA TYR A 79 -14.36 5.26 -1.87
C TYR A 79 -15.35 6.39 -1.56
N ARG A 80 -15.11 7.59 -2.08
CA ARG A 80 -16.02 8.72 -1.89
C ARG A 80 -17.39 8.51 -2.54
N PHE A 81 -17.44 7.70 -3.60
CA PHE A 81 -18.66 7.43 -4.38
C PHE A 81 -19.51 6.29 -3.80
N LYS A 82 -18.95 5.45 -2.89
CA LYS A 82 -19.71 4.35 -2.26
C LYS A 82 -19.66 4.46 -0.74
N PRO A 83 -20.80 4.63 -0.07
CA PRO A 83 -20.87 4.69 1.38
C PRO A 83 -20.32 3.42 2.04
N TRP A 84 -19.53 3.59 3.10
CA TRP A 84 -19.20 2.52 4.02
C TRP A 84 -20.29 2.42 5.10
N VAL A 85 -20.77 1.21 5.36
CA VAL A 85 -21.73 0.91 6.41
C VAL A 85 -21.16 -0.21 7.27
N GLY A 86 -20.61 0.16 8.42
CA GLY A 86 -19.95 -0.80 9.31
C GLY A 86 -19.06 -0.12 10.34
N ALA A 87 -18.27 -0.93 11.03
CA ALA A 87 -17.29 -0.45 11.98
C ALA A 87 -16.15 0.34 11.30
N PRO A 88 -15.49 1.28 11.99
CA PRO A 88 -14.35 2.02 11.45
C PRO A 88 -13.23 1.13 10.93
N ILE A 89 -12.86 0.10 11.67
CA ILE A 89 -11.84 -0.87 11.27
C ILE A 89 -12.53 -2.15 10.82
N ALA A 90 -12.31 -2.52 9.56
CA ALA A 90 -12.93 -3.69 8.95
C ALA A 90 -11.93 -4.81 8.70
N SER A 91 -12.41 -6.05 8.77
CA SER A 91 -11.69 -7.24 8.35
C SER A 91 -11.43 -7.25 6.85
N ALA A 92 -10.45 -8.05 6.42
CA ALA A 92 -10.20 -8.25 4.99
C ALA A 92 -11.42 -8.78 4.25
N GLU A 93 -12.22 -9.65 4.88
CA GLU A 93 -13.45 -10.20 4.30
C GLU A 93 -14.49 -9.10 4.03
N GLU A 94 -14.72 -8.20 4.99
CA GLU A 94 -15.64 -7.07 4.82
C GLU A 94 -15.16 -6.11 3.73
N ILE A 95 -13.85 -5.85 3.66
CA ILE A 95 -13.24 -5.01 2.62
C ILE A 95 -13.39 -5.67 1.24
N LEU A 96 -13.12 -6.97 1.13
CA LEU A 96 -13.29 -7.72 -0.13
C LEU A 96 -14.75 -7.72 -0.57
N LYS A 97 -15.69 -7.90 0.39
CA LYS A 97 -17.12 -7.79 0.08
C LYS A 97 -17.46 -6.40 -0.47
N TYR A 98 -17.01 -5.34 0.22
CA TYR A 98 -17.22 -3.96 -0.21
C TYR A 98 -16.67 -3.69 -1.62
N MET A 99 -15.47 -4.20 -1.92
CA MET A 99 -14.86 -4.10 -3.25
C MET A 99 -15.64 -4.89 -4.30
N GLY A 100 -16.13 -6.08 -3.95
CA GLY A 100 -16.98 -6.90 -4.82
C GLY A 100 -18.30 -6.19 -5.14
N ASP A 101 -18.93 -5.58 -4.15
CA ASP A 101 -20.14 -4.78 -4.33
C ASP A 101 -19.88 -3.59 -5.29
N VAL A 102 -18.69 -2.95 -5.24
CA VAL A 102 -18.29 -1.88 -6.19
C VAL A 102 -18.18 -2.43 -7.62
N ILE A 103 -17.55 -3.59 -7.79
CA ILE A 103 -17.40 -4.22 -9.11
C ILE A 103 -18.76 -4.53 -9.72
N GLU A 104 -19.67 -5.10 -8.94
CA GLU A 104 -21.03 -5.45 -9.36
C GLU A 104 -21.86 -4.20 -9.73
N GLU A 105 -21.94 -3.24 -8.82
CA GLU A 105 -22.74 -2.02 -8.98
C GLU A 105 -22.27 -1.16 -10.17
N ASN A 106 -21.02 -1.32 -10.59
CA ASN A 106 -20.44 -0.55 -11.70
C ASN A 106 -20.17 -1.40 -12.94
N ASP A 107 -20.68 -2.62 -13.04
CA ASP A 107 -20.50 -3.54 -14.19
C ASP A 107 -19.03 -3.64 -14.63
N LEU A 108 -18.12 -3.90 -13.70
CA LEU A 108 -16.68 -3.95 -14.00
C LEU A 108 -16.17 -5.36 -14.31
N HIS A 109 -16.98 -6.41 -14.14
CA HIS A 109 -16.56 -7.81 -14.31
C HIS A 109 -15.88 -8.07 -15.65
N ASP A 110 -16.49 -7.63 -16.75
CA ASP A 110 -15.98 -7.87 -18.11
C ASP A 110 -14.72 -7.04 -18.44
N HIS A 111 -14.40 -6.07 -17.61
CA HIS A 111 -13.19 -5.25 -17.77
C HIS A 111 -11.97 -5.81 -17.02
N ILE A 112 -12.16 -6.79 -16.12
CA ILE A 112 -11.06 -7.32 -15.31
C ILE A 112 -10.55 -8.63 -15.90
N HIS A 113 -9.31 -8.62 -16.33
CA HIS A 113 -8.59 -9.78 -16.85
C HIS A 113 -7.69 -10.34 -15.77
N TYR A 114 -8.16 -11.36 -15.06
CA TYR A 114 -7.42 -12.06 -14.02
C TYR A 114 -6.35 -12.99 -14.58
N GLY A 115 -5.37 -13.36 -13.73
CA GLY A 115 -4.32 -14.32 -14.09
C GLY A 115 -3.33 -13.79 -15.13
N HIS A 116 -3.26 -12.48 -15.36
CA HIS A 116 -2.37 -11.83 -16.32
C HIS A 116 -1.20 -11.15 -15.60
N VAL A 117 -0.04 -11.80 -15.57
CA VAL A 117 1.19 -11.28 -14.96
C VAL A 117 1.88 -10.38 -15.97
N ILE A 118 1.86 -9.07 -15.78
CA ILE A 118 2.57 -8.13 -16.63
C ILE A 118 4.08 -8.38 -16.51
N THR A 119 4.74 -8.64 -17.64
CA THR A 119 6.16 -8.99 -17.72
C THR A 119 7.00 -7.89 -18.34
N GLN A 120 6.41 -6.99 -19.13
CA GLN A 120 7.09 -5.84 -19.74
C GLN A 120 6.09 -4.77 -20.16
N CYS A 121 6.50 -3.50 -20.08
CA CYS A 121 5.79 -2.35 -20.63
C CYS A 121 6.73 -1.54 -21.52
N SER A 122 6.39 -1.34 -22.79
CA SER A 122 7.23 -0.61 -23.77
C SER A 122 6.42 0.50 -24.42
N PHE A 123 6.91 1.74 -24.38
CA PHE A 123 6.30 2.88 -25.06
C PHE A 123 7.04 3.23 -26.33
N SER A 124 6.31 3.50 -27.41
CA SER A 124 6.87 4.02 -28.66
C SER A 124 6.34 5.44 -28.92
N ARG A 125 7.26 6.41 -29.02
CA ARG A 125 6.92 7.79 -29.41
C ARG A 125 6.51 7.91 -30.89
N GLU A 126 6.85 6.94 -31.71
CA GLU A 126 6.41 6.87 -33.13
C GLU A 126 4.91 6.60 -33.23
N THR A 127 4.43 5.60 -32.46
CA THR A 127 3.00 5.21 -32.46
C THR A 127 2.18 5.93 -31.37
N ASN A 128 2.83 6.49 -30.35
CA ASN A 128 2.25 7.03 -29.12
C ASN A 128 1.45 5.99 -28.33
N LEU A 129 1.90 4.73 -28.34
CA LEU A 129 1.25 3.62 -27.67
C LEU A 129 2.19 2.94 -26.68
N TRP A 130 1.62 2.50 -25.57
CA TRP A 130 2.18 1.46 -24.74
C TRP A 130 1.89 0.09 -25.35
N THR A 131 2.87 -0.80 -25.34
CA THR A 131 2.70 -2.24 -25.51
C THR A 131 2.95 -2.89 -24.16
N VAL A 132 1.97 -3.63 -23.67
CA VAL A 132 2.03 -4.36 -22.41
C VAL A 132 2.04 -5.85 -22.70
N GLU A 133 3.11 -6.52 -22.32
CA GLU A 133 3.21 -7.98 -22.40
C GLU A 133 2.80 -8.58 -21.05
N ALA A 134 1.88 -9.51 -21.07
CA ALA A 134 1.41 -10.21 -19.87
C ALA A 134 1.37 -11.72 -20.10
N MET A 135 1.96 -12.46 -19.18
CA MET A 135 1.85 -13.93 -19.16
C MET A 135 0.51 -14.32 -18.58
N SER A 136 -0.30 -15.03 -19.36
CA SER A 136 -1.57 -15.59 -18.91
C SER A 136 -1.32 -16.91 -18.16
N LYS A 137 -1.84 -17.03 -16.95
CA LYS A 137 -1.79 -18.29 -16.17
C LYS A 137 -2.69 -19.37 -16.76
N ALA A 138 -3.73 -19.00 -17.51
CA ALA A 138 -4.70 -19.91 -18.06
C ALA A 138 -4.11 -20.81 -19.17
N ASP A 139 -3.22 -20.26 -19.99
CA ASP A 139 -2.65 -20.97 -21.13
C ASP A 139 -1.11 -20.95 -21.17
N GLY A 140 -0.47 -20.25 -20.23
CA GLY A 140 0.98 -20.13 -20.13
C GLY A 140 1.62 -19.31 -21.25
N LYS A 141 0.82 -18.55 -22.04
CA LYS A 141 1.32 -17.74 -23.15
C LYS A 141 1.44 -16.28 -22.79
N THR A 142 2.30 -15.58 -23.51
CA THR A 142 2.37 -14.12 -23.46
C THR A 142 1.29 -13.53 -24.35
N HIS A 143 0.38 -12.79 -23.73
CA HIS A 143 -0.61 -11.96 -24.41
C HIS A 143 -0.06 -10.55 -24.56
N ARG A 144 -0.40 -9.88 -25.65
CA ARG A 144 -0.01 -8.51 -25.94
C ARG A 144 -1.22 -7.59 -25.97
N PHE A 145 -1.12 -6.53 -25.19
CA PHE A 145 -2.10 -5.46 -25.16
C PHE A 145 -1.43 -4.17 -25.61
N THR A 146 -2.18 -3.28 -26.27
CA THR A 146 -1.73 -1.91 -26.49
C THR A 146 -2.69 -0.93 -25.85
N CYS A 147 -2.18 0.20 -25.38
CA CYS A 147 -3.04 1.26 -24.87
C CYS A 147 -2.46 2.66 -25.14
N ASN A 148 -3.37 3.65 -25.15
CA ASN A 148 -2.97 5.04 -25.26
C ASN A 148 -2.43 5.58 -23.93
N PHE A 149 -2.99 5.13 -22.79
CA PHE A 149 -2.59 5.55 -21.46
C PHE A 149 -2.47 4.34 -20.51
N LEU A 150 -1.37 4.28 -19.76
CA LEU A 150 -1.10 3.22 -18.80
C LEU A 150 -1.28 3.74 -17.37
N TRP A 151 -2.23 3.17 -16.63
CA TRP A 151 -2.55 3.57 -15.26
C TRP A 151 -2.10 2.51 -14.27
N MET A 152 -1.00 2.78 -13.57
CA MET A 152 -0.35 1.82 -12.69
C MET A 152 -0.98 1.83 -11.29
N CYS A 153 -1.71 0.77 -10.95
CA CYS A 153 -2.45 0.57 -9.69
C CYS A 153 -2.01 -0.69 -8.93
N GLN A 154 -0.83 -1.23 -9.24
CA GLN A 154 -0.31 -2.51 -8.72
C GLN A 154 0.17 -2.45 -7.25
N GLY A 155 0.08 -1.28 -6.59
CA GLY A 155 0.62 -1.08 -5.24
C GLY A 155 2.13 -0.85 -5.23
N TYR A 156 2.77 -1.09 -4.07
CA TYR A 156 4.20 -0.83 -3.88
C TYR A 156 4.90 -1.89 -3.01
N TYR A 157 4.22 -2.98 -2.68
CA TYR A 157 4.80 -4.11 -1.96
C TYR A 157 5.05 -5.30 -2.87
N ASN A 158 6.19 -5.96 -2.69
CA ASN A 158 6.44 -7.26 -3.28
C ASN A 158 5.72 -8.34 -2.45
N HIS A 159 4.57 -8.81 -2.94
CA HIS A 159 3.80 -9.85 -2.27
C HIS A 159 4.34 -11.27 -2.48
N ASN A 160 5.32 -11.46 -3.37
CA ASN A 160 5.90 -12.77 -3.65
C ASN A 160 7.12 -13.05 -2.78
N ASP A 161 7.88 -12.01 -2.42
CA ASP A 161 9.14 -12.10 -1.71
C ASP A 161 9.12 -11.20 -0.45
N PRO A 162 8.66 -11.74 0.71
CA PRO A 162 8.62 -11.00 1.96
C PRO A 162 10.03 -10.66 2.47
N TYR A 163 10.12 -9.62 3.28
CA TYR A 163 11.39 -9.29 3.91
C TYR A 163 11.63 -10.18 5.13
N ILE A 164 12.65 -11.01 5.05
CA ILE A 164 13.15 -11.83 6.16
C ILE A 164 14.62 -11.46 6.35
N PRO A 165 15.00 -10.89 7.52
CA PRO A 165 16.42 -10.67 7.83
C PRO A 165 17.23 -11.98 7.82
N ASP A 166 18.51 -11.87 7.51
CA ASP A 166 19.42 -13.02 7.57
C ASP A 166 19.86 -13.23 9.02
N TRP A 167 19.15 -14.09 9.73
CA TRP A 167 19.44 -14.45 11.11
C TRP A 167 20.34 -15.70 11.16
N PRO A 168 21.49 -15.67 11.89
CA PRO A 168 22.32 -16.85 12.07
C PRO A 168 21.54 -18.01 12.68
N GLY A 169 21.79 -19.21 12.18
CA GLY A 169 21.23 -20.45 12.74
C GLY A 169 19.76 -20.72 12.43
N ARG A 170 19.09 -19.94 11.58
CA ARG A 170 17.67 -20.17 11.26
C ARG A 170 17.38 -21.60 10.79
N ASP A 171 18.26 -22.16 10.00
CA ASP A 171 18.11 -23.53 9.47
C ASP A 171 18.29 -24.63 10.54
N THR A 172 18.79 -24.28 11.73
CA THR A 172 18.91 -25.23 12.86
C THR A 172 17.62 -25.35 13.66
N TYR A 173 16.71 -24.38 13.56
CA TYR A 173 15.45 -24.38 14.29
C TYR A 173 14.58 -25.57 13.86
N LYS A 174 14.06 -26.33 14.84
CA LYS A 174 13.30 -27.56 14.62
C LYS A 174 11.79 -27.35 14.63
N GLY A 175 11.32 -26.19 15.13
CA GLY A 175 9.93 -25.83 15.08
C GLY A 175 9.49 -25.28 13.72
N GLU A 176 8.28 -24.81 13.64
CA GLU A 176 7.71 -24.23 12.44
C GLU A 176 8.12 -22.75 12.28
N PHE A 177 8.67 -22.38 11.12
CA PHE A 177 8.99 -20.98 10.81
C PHE A 177 8.20 -20.54 9.57
N ILE A 178 7.40 -19.47 9.72
CA ILE A 178 6.65 -18.88 8.61
C ILE A 178 6.81 -17.35 8.60
N HIS A 179 6.67 -16.73 7.44
CA HIS A 179 6.38 -15.30 7.36
C HIS A 179 4.86 -15.09 7.31
N ALA A 180 4.33 -14.05 7.97
CA ALA A 180 2.90 -13.78 8.02
C ALA A 180 2.22 -13.73 6.64
N MET A 181 2.93 -13.23 5.59
CA MET A 181 2.45 -13.26 4.21
C MET A 181 2.27 -14.67 3.62
N LYS A 182 2.89 -15.69 4.20
CA LYS A 182 2.83 -17.08 3.74
C LYS A 182 1.88 -17.92 4.59
N TRP A 183 1.05 -17.25 5.38
CA TRP A 183 0.02 -17.91 6.17
C TRP A 183 -1.00 -18.59 5.25
N THR A 184 -1.38 -19.83 5.61
CA THR A 184 -2.39 -20.61 4.89
C THR A 184 -3.48 -21.06 5.85
N PRO A 185 -4.66 -21.50 5.35
CA PRO A 185 -5.73 -22.01 6.20
C PRO A 185 -5.32 -23.24 7.06
N GLU A 186 -4.29 -23.98 6.63
CA GLU A 186 -3.76 -25.15 7.34
C GLU A 186 -2.81 -24.79 8.48
N THR A 187 -2.40 -23.51 8.58
CA THR A 187 -1.51 -23.03 9.65
C THR A 187 -2.25 -23.05 10.98
N ASP A 188 -1.83 -23.93 11.89
CA ASP A 188 -2.45 -24.11 13.21
C ASP A 188 -1.53 -23.67 14.34
N VAL A 189 -2.04 -22.82 15.21
CA VAL A 189 -1.35 -22.30 16.42
C VAL A 189 -1.85 -22.92 17.71
N THR A 190 -2.85 -23.79 17.64
CA THR A 190 -3.55 -24.33 18.81
C THR A 190 -2.58 -25.04 19.76
N GLY A 191 -2.53 -24.55 21.01
CA GLY A 191 -1.69 -25.13 22.06
C GLY A 191 -0.18 -24.94 21.87
N LYS A 192 0.28 -24.18 20.84
CA LYS A 192 1.71 -23.89 20.58
C LYS A 192 2.17 -22.66 21.35
N ARG A 193 3.44 -22.64 21.74
CA ARG A 193 4.16 -21.41 22.11
C ARG A 193 4.59 -20.74 20.82
N VAL A 194 4.12 -19.52 20.60
CA VAL A 194 4.35 -18.78 19.34
C VAL A 194 5.18 -17.54 19.61
N ILE A 195 6.28 -17.35 18.89
CA ILE A 195 6.99 -16.07 18.85
C ILE A 195 6.60 -15.34 17.57
N VAL A 196 6.14 -14.08 17.71
CA VAL A 196 5.92 -13.16 16.57
C VAL A 196 7.05 -12.14 16.55
N ILE A 197 7.86 -12.15 15.50
CA ILE A 197 8.97 -11.21 15.34
C ILE A 197 8.48 -9.94 14.63
N GLY A 198 8.39 -8.84 15.35
CA GLY A 198 7.93 -7.54 14.89
C GLY A 198 6.89 -6.91 15.80
N SER A 199 6.69 -5.59 15.65
CA SER A 199 5.73 -4.78 16.41
C SER A 199 4.89 -3.86 15.53
N GLY A 200 4.95 -4.00 14.20
CA GLY A 200 4.16 -3.20 13.25
C GLY A 200 2.69 -3.65 13.16
N ALA A 201 1.94 -3.07 12.21
CA ALA A 201 0.50 -3.35 12.01
C ALA A 201 0.18 -4.84 11.88
N THR A 202 1.02 -5.63 11.20
CA THR A 202 0.84 -7.09 11.08
C THR A 202 0.92 -7.78 12.45
N ALA A 203 1.92 -7.44 13.27
CA ALA A 203 2.08 -8.01 14.60
C ALA A 203 0.90 -7.60 15.52
N ALA A 204 0.54 -6.31 15.51
CA ALA A 204 -0.61 -5.77 16.26
C ALA A 204 -1.94 -6.43 15.91
N THR A 205 -2.04 -7.03 14.72
CA THR A 205 -3.24 -7.72 14.23
C THR A 205 -3.23 -9.21 14.54
N ILE A 206 -2.13 -9.89 14.22
CA ILE A 206 -2.05 -11.36 14.30
C ILE A 206 -1.95 -11.86 15.76
N ILE A 207 -1.26 -11.11 16.62
CA ILE A 207 -1.03 -11.47 18.02
C ILE A 207 -2.35 -11.63 18.80
N PRO A 208 -3.24 -10.61 18.87
CA PRO A 208 -4.51 -10.77 19.57
C PRO A 208 -5.41 -11.85 18.95
N ALA A 209 -5.34 -12.06 17.64
CA ALA A 209 -6.13 -13.11 16.98
C ALA A 209 -5.68 -14.53 17.29
N MET A 210 -4.44 -14.71 17.75
CA MET A 210 -3.90 -15.99 18.23
C MET A 210 -4.05 -16.17 19.74
N ALA A 211 -4.19 -15.08 20.50
CA ALA A 211 -4.36 -15.13 21.96
C ALA A 211 -5.56 -16.01 22.34
N GLY A 212 -5.39 -16.82 23.37
CA GLY A 212 -6.41 -17.78 23.81
C GLY A 212 -6.54 -19.06 22.97
N LYS A 213 -5.92 -19.11 21.78
CA LYS A 213 -5.80 -20.34 20.95
C LYS A 213 -4.42 -20.96 21.11
N ALA A 214 -3.37 -20.15 21.00
CA ALA A 214 -2.02 -20.54 21.31
C ALA A 214 -1.88 -20.80 22.81
N ALA A 215 -0.93 -21.65 23.22
CA ALA A 215 -0.60 -21.82 24.63
C ALA A 215 -0.04 -20.52 25.23
N HIS A 216 0.76 -19.81 24.46
CA HIS A 216 1.28 -18.48 24.77
C HIS A 216 1.81 -17.80 23.50
N VAL A 217 1.69 -16.47 23.40
CA VAL A 217 2.24 -15.68 22.31
C VAL A 217 3.27 -14.70 22.88
N THR A 218 4.48 -14.70 22.31
CA THR A 218 5.53 -13.72 22.63
C THR A 218 5.70 -12.74 21.46
N MET A 219 5.46 -11.46 21.68
CA MET A 219 5.84 -10.40 20.76
C MET A 219 7.31 -10.07 20.95
N LEU A 220 8.17 -10.43 19.99
CA LEU A 220 9.59 -10.10 20.01
C LEU A 220 9.85 -8.92 19.08
N GLN A 221 10.34 -7.82 19.63
CA GLN A 221 10.65 -6.61 18.87
C GLN A 221 12.05 -6.10 19.17
N HIS A 222 12.72 -5.51 18.18
CA HIS A 222 14.02 -4.84 18.40
C HIS A 222 13.84 -3.38 18.84
N SER A 223 12.68 -2.78 18.55
CA SER A 223 12.30 -1.41 18.93
C SER A 223 10.80 -1.32 19.10
N PRO A 224 10.32 -0.55 20.10
CA PRO A 224 8.90 -0.31 20.30
C PRO A 224 8.23 0.44 19.15
N THR A 225 6.90 0.29 19.07
CA THR A 225 6.01 1.02 18.13
C THR A 225 5.00 1.83 18.95
N TYR A 226 4.52 2.94 18.42
CA TYR A 226 3.36 3.65 18.97
C TYR A 226 2.07 2.99 18.54
N PHE A 227 1.12 2.89 19.49
CA PHE A 227 -0.19 2.31 19.27
C PHE A 227 -1.28 3.31 19.62
N PHE A 228 -2.32 3.34 18.80
CA PHE A 228 -3.53 4.11 19.04
C PHE A 228 -4.68 3.13 19.32
N CYS A 229 -5.22 3.17 20.54
CA CYS A 229 -6.36 2.32 20.95
C CYS A 229 -7.63 3.14 20.95
N SER A 230 -8.68 2.63 20.33
CA SER A 230 -10.02 3.23 20.36
C SER A 230 -11.09 2.16 20.20
N PRO A 231 -12.32 2.42 20.64
CA PRO A 231 -13.45 1.56 20.32
C PRO A 231 -13.61 1.41 18.79
N ASN A 232 -13.91 0.20 18.32
CA ASN A 232 -14.19 -0.04 16.92
C ASN A 232 -15.65 0.34 16.56
N GLN A 233 -16.04 1.55 16.93
CA GLN A 233 -17.38 2.11 16.76
C GLN A 233 -17.29 3.59 16.39
N ASN A 234 -18.21 4.07 15.56
CA ASN A 234 -18.36 5.49 15.27
C ASN A 234 -19.69 5.99 15.83
N GLU A 235 -19.65 6.62 17.00
CA GLU A 235 -20.84 7.11 17.70
C GLU A 235 -21.63 8.14 16.87
N LEU A 236 -20.98 8.97 16.06
CA LEU A 236 -21.66 9.94 15.22
C LEU A 236 -22.48 9.22 14.14
N ALA A 237 -21.91 8.21 13.50
CA ALA A 237 -22.61 7.40 12.49
C ALA A 237 -23.84 6.73 13.12
N ASP A 238 -23.68 6.13 14.29
CA ASP A 238 -24.77 5.42 14.98
C ASP A 238 -25.89 6.36 15.38
N ARG A 239 -25.58 7.52 15.94
CA ARG A 239 -26.60 8.55 16.29
C ARG A 239 -27.33 9.09 15.08
N LEU A 240 -26.64 9.28 13.95
CA LEU A 240 -27.27 9.73 12.71
C LEU A 240 -28.22 8.66 12.16
N ARG A 241 -27.88 7.37 12.25
CA ARG A 241 -28.79 6.25 11.90
C ARG A 241 -30.01 6.20 12.79
N GLU A 242 -29.84 6.34 14.11
CA GLU A 242 -30.95 6.35 15.08
C GLU A 242 -31.99 7.43 14.79
N VAL A 243 -31.58 8.58 14.27
CA VAL A 243 -32.50 9.66 13.88
C VAL A 243 -32.96 9.59 12.42
N GLY A 244 -32.63 8.51 11.70
CA GLY A 244 -33.15 8.20 10.38
C GLY A 244 -32.48 8.95 9.22
N ILE A 245 -31.23 9.37 9.37
CA ILE A 245 -30.44 9.93 8.28
C ILE A 245 -30.01 8.79 7.33
N ASP A 246 -30.00 9.03 6.03
CA ASP A 246 -29.59 8.07 5.00
C ASP A 246 -28.08 7.81 4.98
N GLU A 247 -27.66 6.59 4.60
CA GLU A 247 -26.27 6.17 4.63
C GLU A 247 -25.33 7.04 3.76
N PRO A 248 -25.71 7.51 2.56
CA PRO A 248 -24.86 8.43 1.80
C PRO A 248 -24.56 9.74 2.54
N THR A 249 -25.55 10.28 3.24
CA THR A 249 -25.37 11.49 4.06
C THR A 249 -24.51 11.20 5.29
N ILE A 250 -24.76 10.10 5.99
CA ILE A 250 -23.95 9.65 7.12
C ILE A 250 -22.49 9.49 6.70
N HIS A 251 -22.23 8.75 5.63
CA HIS A 251 -20.88 8.53 5.12
C HIS A 251 -20.16 9.85 4.84
N ARG A 252 -20.83 10.78 4.16
CA ARG A 252 -20.25 12.10 3.85
C ARG A 252 -19.89 12.89 5.10
N VAL A 253 -20.78 12.93 6.11
CA VAL A 253 -20.56 13.68 7.36
C VAL A 253 -19.45 13.05 8.17
N VAL A 254 -19.50 11.73 8.39
CA VAL A 254 -18.53 11.00 9.19
C VAL A 254 -17.16 11.02 8.53
N ARG A 255 -17.09 10.85 7.20
CA ARG A 255 -15.84 10.97 6.43
C ARG A 255 -15.17 12.33 6.65
N GLN A 256 -15.94 13.42 6.64
CA GLN A 256 -15.40 14.76 6.92
C GLN A 256 -14.89 14.89 8.35
N GLN A 257 -15.64 14.36 9.33
CA GLN A 257 -15.22 14.38 10.73
C GLN A 257 -13.92 13.59 10.92
N VAL A 258 -13.84 12.36 10.40
CA VAL A 258 -12.63 11.53 10.50
C VAL A 258 -11.42 12.21 9.85
N MET A 259 -11.59 12.84 8.69
CA MET A 259 -10.51 13.59 8.03
C MET A 259 -10.05 14.80 8.86
N PHE A 260 -10.99 15.52 9.47
CA PHE A 260 -10.67 16.65 10.35
C PHE A 260 -9.89 16.20 11.58
N ASP A 261 -10.31 15.12 12.23
CA ASP A 261 -9.66 14.56 13.41
C ASP A 261 -8.25 14.02 13.07
N GLN A 262 -8.09 13.37 11.92
CA GLN A 262 -6.79 12.90 11.44
C GLN A 262 -5.83 14.06 11.15
N GLN A 263 -6.32 15.17 10.57
CA GLN A 263 -5.53 16.37 10.36
C GLN A 263 -5.05 16.97 11.70
N ALA A 264 -5.98 17.13 12.63
CA ALA A 264 -5.68 17.66 13.95
C ALA A 264 -4.65 16.80 14.70
N LEU A 265 -4.83 15.47 14.70
CA LEU A 265 -3.89 14.54 15.31
C LEU A 265 -2.51 14.62 14.64
N THR A 266 -2.45 14.64 13.32
CA THR A 266 -1.19 14.70 12.57
C THR A 266 -0.43 15.99 12.90
N GLN A 267 -1.13 17.13 12.96
CA GLN A 267 -0.53 18.39 13.33
C GLN A 267 -0.03 18.39 14.79
N ARG A 268 -0.83 17.89 15.73
CA ARG A 268 -0.45 17.77 17.14
C ARG A 268 0.77 16.86 17.35
N CYS A 269 0.92 15.81 16.56
CA CYS A 269 2.13 14.98 16.59
C CYS A 269 3.42 15.75 16.21
N LEU A 270 3.29 16.87 15.50
CA LEU A 270 4.40 17.78 15.17
C LEU A 270 4.62 18.84 16.24
N ASP A 271 3.54 19.46 16.71
CA ASP A 271 3.57 20.63 17.58
C ASP A 271 3.68 20.27 19.06
N GLU A 272 3.05 19.18 19.50
CA GLU A 272 2.89 18.76 20.89
C GLU A 272 3.17 17.26 21.07
N PRO A 273 4.31 16.72 20.58
CA PRO A 273 4.53 15.27 20.54
C PRO A 273 4.47 14.59 21.92
N GLU A 274 4.97 15.24 22.99
CA GLU A 274 4.94 14.68 24.34
C GLU A 274 3.52 14.57 24.89
N ALA A 275 2.66 15.56 24.63
CA ALA A 275 1.26 15.52 25.04
C ALA A 275 0.51 14.39 24.34
N VAL A 276 0.77 14.20 23.03
CA VAL A 276 0.18 13.09 22.27
C VAL A 276 0.66 11.74 22.79
N VAL A 277 1.93 11.59 23.16
CA VAL A 277 2.44 10.34 23.76
C VAL A 277 1.70 10.00 25.06
N GLU A 278 1.48 10.98 25.94
CA GLU A 278 0.74 10.71 27.19
C GLU A 278 -0.74 10.36 26.91
N GLU A 279 -1.39 11.00 25.96
CA GLU A 279 -2.74 10.61 25.52
C GLU A 279 -2.80 9.17 24.99
N LEU A 280 -1.83 8.76 24.16
CA LEU A 280 -1.74 7.38 23.68
C LEU A 280 -1.57 6.38 24.82
N LYS A 281 -0.79 6.73 25.85
CA LYS A 281 -0.64 5.88 27.03
C LYS A 281 -1.94 5.78 27.84
N GLU A 282 -2.67 6.89 28.00
CA GLU A 282 -3.98 6.86 28.67
C GLU A 282 -4.99 5.99 27.92
N LEU A 283 -5.05 6.10 26.58
CA LEU A 283 -5.89 5.22 25.76
C LEU A 283 -5.54 3.74 25.93
N ILE A 284 -4.26 3.41 26.05
CA ILE A 284 -3.82 2.03 26.31
C ILE A 284 -4.25 1.58 27.71
N ARG A 285 -4.12 2.43 28.74
CA ARG A 285 -4.52 2.09 30.12
C ARG A 285 -6.00 1.76 30.25
N LEU A 286 -6.86 2.33 29.40
CA LEU A 286 -8.30 1.98 29.39
C LEU A 286 -8.53 0.49 29.12
N TYR A 287 -7.64 -0.16 28.39
CA TYR A 287 -7.77 -1.58 28.00
C TYR A 287 -6.83 -2.51 28.76
N ALA A 288 -5.62 -2.05 29.08
CA ALA A 288 -4.60 -2.85 29.76
C ALA A 288 -4.66 -2.76 31.29
N GLY A 289 -5.39 -1.76 31.81
CA GLY A 289 -5.46 -1.46 33.25
C GLY A 289 -4.55 -0.31 33.68
N PRO A 290 -4.88 0.35 34.83
CA PRO A 290 -4.21 1.58 35.26
C PRO A 290 -2.73 1.39 35.60
N ASP A 291 -2.34 0.19 36.07
CA ASP A 291 -0.97 -0.13 36.49
C ASP A 291 -0.08 -0.65 35.33
N PHE A 292 -0.54 -0.54 34.09
CA PHE A 292 0.19 -1.05 32.91
C PHE A 292 1.57 -0.38 32.76
N GLN A 293 2.62 -1.20 32.63
CA GLN A 293 4.00 -0.76 32.55
C GLN A 293 4.40 -0.58 31.07
N PHE A 294 4.78 0.64 30.70
CA PHE A 294 5.19 0.95 29.33
C PHE A 294 6.66 0.64 29.07
N GLU A 295 7.53 0.85 30.06
CA GLU A 295 8.95 0.60 29.93
C GLU A 295 9.29 -0.90 30.05
N PRO A 296 10.21 -1.40 29.24
CA PRO A 296 10.87 -0.79 28.09
C PRO A 296 10.13 -1.05 26.75
N HIS A 297 8.95 -1.63 26.79
CA HIS A 297 8.31 -2.30 25.65
C HIS A 297 7.45 -1.40 24.76
N PHE A 298 6.98 -0.27 25.31
CA PHE A 298 6.00 0.61 24.65
C PHE A 298 6.41 2.09 24.69
N THR A 299 7.72 2.34 24.71
CA THR A 299 8.32 3.67 24.73
C THR A 299 9.29 3.84 23.56
N PRO A 300 8.75 4.13 22.33
CA PRO A 300 9.58 4.41 21.17
C PRO A 300 10.49 5.62 21.39
N ASN A 301 11.68 5.60 20.79
CA ASN A 301 12.67 6.67 20.85
C ASN A 301 12.59 7.64 19.67
N TYR A 302 11.48 7.65 18.94
CA TYR A 302 11.21 8.51 17.81
C TYR A 302 9.90 9.27 18.00
N ARG A 303 9.67 10.33 17.23
CA ARG A 303 8.43 11.13 17.31
C ARG A 303 7.23 10.35 16.80
N VAL A 304 6.06 10.51 17.44
CA VAL A 304 4.79 9.94 16.94
C VAL A 304 4.60 10.35 15.45
N TRP A 305 4.19 9.40 14.61
CA TRP A 305 4.09 9.54 13.15
C TRP A 305 5.42 9.76 12.39
N GLN A 306 6.56 9.65 13.02
CA GLN A 306 7.84 9.51 12.29
C GLN A 306 7.98 8.10 11.69
N GLN A 307 7.38 7.12 12.35
CA GLN A 307 7.05 5.82 11.77
C GLN A 307 5.55 5.61 11.87
N ARG A 308 5.02 4.51 11.33
CA ARG A 308 3.59 4.27 11.32
C ARG A 308 3.04 4.12 12.75
N LEU A 309 2.00 4.88 13.06
CA LEU A 309 1.17 4.68 14.24
C LEU A 309 0.24 3.49 13.98
N ALA A 310 0.30 2.45 14.79
CA ALA A 310 -0.52 1.25 14.63
C ALA A 310 -1.85 1.39 15.36
N PHE A 311 -2.97 1.21 14.63
CA PHE A 311 -4.30 1.22 15.23
C PHE A 311 -4.63 -0.14 15.83
N VAL A 312 -5.15 -0.13 17.06
CA VAL A 312 -5.54 -1.32 17.84
C VAL A 312 -6.99 -1.15 18.27
N PRO A 313 -7.96 -1.61 17.44
CA PRO A 313 -9.37 -1.48 17.76
C PRO A 313 -9.71 -2.24 19.02
N ASP A 314 -10.54 -1.62 19.86
CA ASP A 314 -10.95 -2.14 21.18
C ASP A 314 -9.78 -2.50 22.11
N GLY A 315 -8.56 -2.03 21.80
CA GLY A 315 -7.36 -2.34 22.57
C GLY A 315 -7.04 -3.84 22.68
N ASP A 316 -7.46 -4.67 21.72
CA ASP A 316 -7.42 -6.13 21.80
C ASP A 316 -6.02 -6.71 22.10
N LEU A 317 -4.96 -6.14 21.52
CA LEU A 317 -3.58 -6.50 21.82
C LEU A 317 -3.27 -6.26 23.31
N PHE A 318 -3.64 -5.11 23.83
CA PHE A 318 -3.35 -4.71 25.23
C PHE A 318 -4.21 -5.47 26.23
N GLN A 319 -5.44 -5.81 25.86
CA GLN A 319 -6.26 -6.72 26.64
C GLN A 319 -5.62 -8.11 26.74
N ALA A 320 -5.06 -8.65 25.64
CA ALA A 320 -4.39 -9.94 25.65
C ALA A 320 -3.11 -9.92 26.51
N VAL A 321 -2.34 -8.83 26.46
CA VAL A 321 -1.18 -8.60 27.35
C VAL A 321 -1.65 -8.54 28.81
N GLY A 322 -2.70 -7.76 29.11
CA GLY A 322 -3.24 -7.63 30.47
C GLY A 322 -3.76 -8.93 31.05
N ARG A 323 -4.26 -9.86 30.24
CA ARG A 323 -4.68 -11.22 30.67
C ARG A 323 -3.52 -12.21 30.81
N GLY A 324 -2.27 -11.81 30.44
CA GLY A 324 -1.11 -12.70 30.46
C GLY A 324 -1.07 -13.75 29.34
N GLU A 325 -1.93 -13.63 28.34
CA GLU A 325 -1.93 -14.50 27.14
C GLU A 325 -0.81 -14.15 26.18
N VAL A 326 -0.33 -12.89 26.27
CA VAL A 326 0.74 -12.34 25.43
C VAL A 326 1.81 -11.74 26.33
N SER A 327 3.08 -12.04 26.05
CA SER A 327 4.24 -11.35 26.61
C SER A 327 4.95 -10.53 25.54
N VAL A 328 5.67 -9.48 25.97
CA VAL A 328 6.44 -8.63 25.07
C VAL A 328 7.91 -8.66 25.49
N VAL A 329 8.79 -8.89 24.53
CA VAL A 329 10.25 -8.87 24.71
C VAL A 329 10.84 -7.86 23.74
N THR A 330 11.63 -6.93 24.28
CA THR A 330 12.34 -5.91 23.47
C THR A 330 13.84 -6.19 23.54
N ASP A 331 14.34 -6.87 22.52
CA ASP A 331 15.77 -7.21 22.41
C ASP A 331 16.13 -7.56 20.95
N HIS A 332 17.42 -7.65 20.69
CA HIS A 332 17.95 -8.08 19.40
C HIS A 332 18.16 -9.59 19.35
N ILE A 333 17.83 -10.18 18.21
CA ILE A 333 18.11 -11.58 17.94
C ILE A 333 19.63 -11.74 17.76
N GLU A 334 20.26 -12.61 18.55
CA GLU A 334 21.64 -13.03 18.38
C GLU A 334 21.72 -14.14 17.31
N ARG A 335 20.93 -15.20 17.49
CA ARG A 335 20.82 -16.32 16.56
C ARG A 335 19.60 -17.19 16.86
N PHE A 336 19.21 -17.99 15.90
CA PHE A 336 18.27 -19.08 16.14
C PHE A 336 18.97 -20.27 16.78
N THR A 337 18.24 -21.05 17.55
CA THR A 337 18.65 -22.32 18.16
C THR A 337 17.75 -23.44 17.67
N GLU A 338 18.03 -24.68 18.07
CA GLU A 338 17.13 -25.79 17.75
C GLU A 338 15.74 -25.64 18.37
N LYS A 339 15.62 -24.90 19.48
CA LYS A 339 14.38 -24.75 20.27
C LYS A 339 13.68 -23.42 20.10
N GLY A 340 14.35 -22.39 19.56
CA GLY A 340 13.78 -21.05 19.51
C GLY A 340 14.80 -19.98 19.11
N ILE A 341 14.86 -18.89 19.88
CA ILE A 341 15.67 -17.70 19.58
C ILE A 341 16.53 -17.36 20.79
N LEU A 342 17.85 -17.28 20.61
CA LEU A 342 18.77 -16.68 21.56
C LEU A 342 18.87 -15.18 21.31
N LEU A 343 18.66 -14.40 22.34
CA LEU A 343 18.72 -12.93 22.33
C LEU A 343 20.12 -12.43 22.69
N LYS A 344 20.41 -11.18 22.36
CA LYS A 344 21.71 -10.54 22.74
C LYS A 344 21.89 -10.38 24.24
N SER A 345 20.82 -10.31 25.02
CA SER A 345 20.85 -10.36 26.49
C SER A 345 21.35 -11.69 27.05
N GLY A 346 21.39 -12.74 26.22
CA GLY A 346 21.68 -14.11 26.65
C GLY A 346 20.46 -14.94 27.01
N GLU A 347 19.26 -14.36 26.99
CA GLU A 347 17.99 -15.09 27.19
C GLU A 347 17.67 -15.93 25.96
N GLU A 348 17.21 -17.17 26.16
CA GLU A 348 16.69 -18.04 25.10
C GLU A 348 15.16 -18.13 25.20
N LEU A 349 14.48 -17.69 24.12
CA LEU A 349 13.03 -17.80 23.99
C LEU A 349 12.70 -19.10 23.27
N GLU A 350 12.09 -20.06 23.96
CA GLU A 350 11.65 -21.32 23.36
C GLU A 350 10.29 -21.14 22.67
N ALA A 351 10.12 -21.73 21.49
CA ALA A 351 8.90 -21.69 20.70
C ALA A 351 8.70 -22.99 19.92
N ASP A 352 7.44 -23.33 19.72
CA ASP A 352 7.02 -24.41 18.84
C ASP A 352 6.78 -23.88 17.41
N MET A 353 6.49 -22.56 17.30
CA MET A 353 6.30 -21.85 16.06
C MET A 353 6.86 -20.41 16.14
N ILE A 354 7.51 -19.96 15.06
CA ILE A 354 8.00 -18.59 14.91
C ILE A 354 7.35 -17.97 13.68
N VAL A 355 6.69 -16.82 13.87
CA VAL A 355 6.04 -16.04 12.82
C VAL A 355 6.83 -14.76 12.57
N ALA A 356 7.42 -14.61 11.40
CA ALA A 356 8.06 -13.37 10.99
C ALA A 356 7.01 -12.36 10.52
N ALA A 357 6.87 -11.25 11.26
CA ALA A 357 6.06 -10.07 10.90
C ALA A 357 6.98 -8.87 10.62
N THR A 358 8.05 -9.12 9.86
CA THR A 358 9.20 -8.23 9.66
C THR A 358 9.05 -7.27 8.49
N GLY A 359 7.84 -7.20 7.91
CA GLY A 359 7.48 -6.25 6.86
C GLY A 359 7.77 -6.77 5.45
N PHE A 360 7.78 -5.83 4.51
CA PHE A 360 7.77 -6.11 3.07
C PHE A 360 9.04 -5.54 2.40
N LYS A 361 9.32 -6.02 1.19
CA LYS A 361 10.20 -5.35 0.24
C LYS A 361 9.38 -4.41 -0.61
N LEU A 362 9.94 -3.26 -0.98
CA LEU A 362 9.31 -2.39 -1.96
C LEU A 362 9.37 -3.02 -3.34
N SER A 363 8.31 -2.78 -4.10
CA SER A 363 8.21 -3.11 -5.51
C SER A 363 7.87 -1.81 -6.26
N VAL A 364 8.88 -1.20 -6.85
CA VAL A 364 8.71 0.05 -7.59
C VAL A 364 8.05 -0.26 -8.92
N LEU A 365 6.83 0.24 -9.12
CA LEU A 365 6.01 -0.03 -10.31
C LEU A 365 5.91 -1.54 -10.64
N GLY A 366 5.79 -2.38 -9.60
CA GLY A 366 5.63 -3.82 -9.72
C GLY A 366 6.92 -4.58 -10.03
N ASP A 367 8.09 -3.94 -9.98
CA ASP A 367 9.38 -4.45 -10.47
C ASP A 367 9.32 -4.87 -11.95
N ILE A 368 8.34 -4.33 -12.69
CA ILE A 368 8.14 -4.59 -14.11
C ILE A 368 9.22 -3.85 -14.91
N PRO A 369 9.86 -4.48 -15.91
CA PRO A 369 10.71 -3.79 -16.86
C PRO A 369 9.91 -2.80 -17.72
N PHE A 370 10.37 -1.54 -17.74
CA PHE A 370 9.81 -0.48 -18.59
C PHE A 370 10.83 -0.02 -19.62
N GLU A 371 10.36 0.27 -20.82
CA GLU A 371 11.16 0.84 -21.91
C GLU A 371 10.41 1.99 -22.58
N VAL A 372 11.16 3.00 -23.02
CA VAL A 372 10.68 4.08 -23.87
C VAL A 372 11.58 4.16 -25.10
N ASP A 373 11.02 3.94 -26.31
CA ASP A 373 11.74 3.84 -27.58
C ASP A 373 12.92 2.85 -27.53
N GLY A 374 12.72 1.70 -26.88
CA GLY A 374 13.72 0.65 -26.71
C GLY A 374 14.84 0.97 -25.72
N GLN A 375 14.72 2.07 -24.96
CA GLN A 375 15.64 2.40 -23.87
C GLN A 375 15.02 2.03 -22.53
N PRO A 376 15.71 1.25 -21.69
CA PRO A 376 15.21 0.89 -20.37
C PRO A 376 14.98 2.12 -19.51
N VAL A 377 13.88 2.13 -18.76
CA VAL A 377 13.60 3.15 -17.75
C VAL A 377 14.20 2.71 -16.40
N ASN A 378 15.15 3.48 -15.91
CA ASN A 378 15.61 3.35 -14.53
C ASN A 378 14.88 4.36 -13.64
N TRP A 379 14.01 3.88 -12.77
CA TRP A 379 13.15 4.75 -11.97
C TRP A 379 13.95 5.71 -11.08
N SER A 380 15.09 5.29 -10.55
CA SER A 380 15.95 6.14 -9.71
C SER A 380 16.59 7.32 -10.46
N ASP A 381 16.55 7.33 -11.80
CA ASP A 381 17.04 8.43 -12.62
C ASP A 381 15.92 9.39 -13.03
N THR A 382 14.66 9.05 -12.76
CA THR A 382 13.51 9.90 -13.07
C THR A 382 13.22 10.90 -11.95
N VAL A 383 12.62 12.03 -12.32
CA VAL A 383 12.09 13.01 -11.35
C VAL A 383 10.58 12.92 -11.35
N THR A 384 10.01 12.85 -10.17
CA THR A 384 8.56 12.76 -10.04
C THR A 384 7.88 14.11 -10.24
N TYR A 385 6.74 14.10 -10.90
CA TYR A 385 5.78 15.20 -10.91
C TYR A 385 4.65 14.83 -9.94
N ARG A 386 4.56 15.55 -8.82
CA ARG A 386 3.58 15.36 -7.73
C ARG A 386 3.41 13.91 -7.26
N GLY A 387 4.46 13.09 -7.33
CA GLY A 387 4.38 11.67 -6.94
C GLY A 387 3.51 10.79 -7.81
N MET A 388 3.13 11.21 -9.03
CA MET A 388 2.19 10.49 -9.88
C MET A 388 2.65 10.29 -11.32
N MET A 389 3.39 11.23 -11.91
CA MET A 389 4.01 11.11 -13.23
C MET A 389 5.52 11.28 -13.13
N PHE A 390 6.26 10.92 -14.18
CA PHE A 390 7.73 10.87 -14.15
C PHE A 390 8.34 11.46 -15.41
N THR A 391 9.43 12.20 -15.26
CA THR A 391 10.14 12.78 -16.40
C THR A 391 10.60 11.68 -17.36
N GLY A 392 10.41 11.90 -18.66
CA GLY A 392 10.82 10.97 -19.71
C GLY A 392 9.91 9.76 -19.94
N VAL A 393 8.83 9.61 -19.15
CA VAL A 393 7.87 8.50 -19.25
C VAL A 393 6.52 9.04 -19.72
N PRO A 394 6.14 8.83 -20.99
CA PRO A 394 4.91 9.37 -21.55
C PRO A 394 3.67 8.59 -21.12
N ASN A 395 2.50 9.25 -21.15
CA ASN A 395 1.17 8.62 -21.08
C ASN A 395 1.03 7.59 -19.95
N MET A 396 1.60 7.88 -18.79
CA MET A 396 1.54 6.98 -17.64
C MET A 396 1.32 7.75 -16.34
N LEU A 397 0.54 7.16 -15.43
CA LEU A 397 0.40 7.60 -14.06
C LEU A 397 0.53 6.41 -13.11
N TRP A 398 1.18 6.63 -11.96
CA TRP A 398 1.29 5.67 -10.86
C TRP A 398 0.48 6.13 -9.66
N VAL A 399 -0.39 5.29 -9.16
CA VAL A 399 -1.10 5.53 -7.91
C VAL A 399 -0.23 5.09 -6.73
N PHE A 400 0.31 6.07 -6.03
CA PHE A 400 0.97 5.89 -4.75
C PHE A 400 0.21 6.70 -3.70
N GLY A 401 -0.32 6.06 -2.67
CA GLY A 401 -1.20 6.69 -1.69
C GLY A 401 -0.46 7.48 -0.60
N TYR A 402 -1.17 7.76 0.48
CA TYR A 402 -0.61 8.46 1.64
C TYR A 402 -0.09 7.49 2.70
N PHE A 403 0.93 7.92 3.44
CA PHE A 403 1.44 7.17 4.60
C PHE A 403 0.67 7.48 5.89
N ARG A 404 0.15 8.71 6.03
CA ARG A 404 -0.52 9.24 7.23
C ARG A 404 -2.00 9.51 7.02
N ALA A 405 -2.55 9.13 5.89
CA ALA A 405 -3.96 9.23 5.57
C ALA A 405 -4.39 7.98 4.80
N SER A 406 -5.68 7.77 4.65
CA SER A 406 -6.20 6.62 3.93
C SER A 406 -5.78 6.62 2.46
N TRP A 407 -5.40 5.46 1.98
CA TRP A 407 -4.85 5.26 0.63
C TRP A 407 -5.80 5.73 -0.48
N THR A 408 -7.08 5.42 -0.35
CA THR A 408 -8.11 5.72 -1.34
C THR A 408 -8.44 7.19 -1.48
N LEU A 409 -8.13 8.01 -0.48
CA LEU A 409 -8.23 9.47 -0.61
C LEU A 409 -7.41 9.98 -1.80
N ARG A 410 -6.24 9.38 -2.04
CA ARG A 410 -5.42 9.76 -3.19
C ARG A 410 -5.89 9.09 -4.47
N VAL A 411 -6.44 7.87 -4.40
CA VAL A 411 -7.08 7.21 -5.55
C VAL A 411 -8.16 8.10 -6.16
N ASP A 412 -9.03 8.66 -5.31
CA ASP A 412 -10.10 9.57 -5.75
C ASP A 412 -9.55 10.84 -6.44
N ILE A 413 -8.55 11.49 -5.83
CA ILE A 413 -7.95 12.72 -6.41
C ILE A 413 -7.25 12.41 -7.74
N LEU A 414 -6.47 11.33 -7.80
CA LEU A 414 -5.76 10.94 -9.01
C LEU A 414 -6.73 10.42 -10.09
N GLY A 415 -7.85 9.82 -9.69
CA GLY A 415 -8.94 9.44 -10.60
C GLY A 415 -9.48 10.65 -11.35
N ASP A 416 -9.82 11.70 -10.63
CA ASP A 416 -10.27 12.97 -11.22
C ASP A 416 -9.20 13.59 -12.12
N PHE A 417 -7.95 13.60 -11.65
CA PHE A 417 -6.84 14.18 -12.42
C PHE A 417 -6.61 13.44 -13.74
N VAL A 418 -6.58 12.10 -13.74
CA VAL A 418 -6.39 11.31 -14.97
C VAL A 418 -7.54 11.55 -15.95
N CYS A 419 -8.78 11.53 -15.46
CA CYS A 419 -9.94 11.78 -16.32
C CYS A 419 -9.90 13.20 -16.92
N HIS A 420 -9.55 14.21 -16.13
CA HIS A 420 -9.35 15.58 -16.61
C HIS A 420 -8.21 15.65 -17.64
N LEU A 421 -7.07 15.00 -17.39
CA LEU A 421 -5.94 14.95 -18.31
C LEU A 421 -6.31 14.27 -19.65
N LEU A 422 -7.00 13.13 -19.61
CA LEU A 422 -7.43 12.41 -20.80
C LEU A 422 -8.42 13.25 -21.66
N ASN A 423 -9.37 13.92 -21.03
CA ASN A 423 -10.30 14.81 -21.71
C ASN A 423 -9.58 16.03 -22.32
N HIS A 424 -8.63 16.62 -21.58
CA HIS A 424 -7.80 17.73 -22.09
C HIS A 424 -6.93 17.31 -23.28
N MET A 425 -6.33 16.11 -23.24
CA MET A 425 -5.61 15.56 -24.40
C MET A 425 -6.51 15.40 -25.61
N GLN A 426 -7.73 14.91 -25.41
CA GLN A 426 -8.72 14.74 -26.49
C GLN A 426 -9.11 16.08 -27.10
N GLU A 427 -9.37 17.11 -26.29
CA GLU A 427 -9.69 18.47 -26.74
C GLU A 427 -8.56 19.09 -27.57
N LYS A 428 -7.30 18.83 -27.16
CA LYS A 428 -6.12 19.27 -27.91
C LYS A 428 -5.83 18.45 -29.17
N GLY A 429 -6.47 17.29 -29.36
CA GLY A 429 -6.08 16.32 -30.39
C GLY A 429 -4.70 15.69 -30.14
N ALA A 430 -4.20 15.75 -28.90
CA ALA A 430 -2.90 15.23 -28.53
C ALA A 430 -2.99 13.71 -28.22
N LYS A 431 -2.02 12.96 -28.73
CA LYS A 431 -1.88 11.51 -28.48
C LYS A 431 -0.87 11.18 -27.39
N ARG A 432 -0.02 12.16 -27.05
CA ARG A 432 1.02 11.97 -26.02
C ARG A 432 1.07 13.17 -25.10
N VAL A 433 1.23 12.87 -23.80
CA VAL A 433 1.60 13.82 -22.76
C VAL A 433 2.88 13.34 -22.06
N GLU A 434 3.82 14.22 -21.87
CA GLU A 434 5.02 13.99 -21.05
C GLU A 434 5.20 15.13 -20.07
N VAL A 435 5.61 14.80 -18.84
CA VAL A 435 6.11 15.81 -17.90
C VAL A 435 7.61 15.98 -18.07
N LYS A 436 8.07 17.21 -18.03
CA LYS A 436 9.49 17.57 -18.15
C LYS A 436 9.85 18.73 -17.24
N LEU A 437 11.10 18.75 -16.80
CA LEU A 437 11.62 19.87 -16.04
C LEU A 437 11.55 21.15 -16.87
N ARG A 438 11.06 22.22 -16.27
CA ARG A 438 11.12 23.56 -16.87
C ARG A 438 12.59 24.05 -16.87
N PRO A 439 12.97 25.00 -17.72
CA PRO A 439 14.35 25.53 -17.75
C PRO A 439 14.88 25.96 -16.38
N GLU A 440 14.03 26.56 -15.55
CA GLU A 440 14.36 27.01 -14.18
C GLU A 440 14.47 25.87 -13.16
N ASP A 441 14.05 24.65 -13.54
CA ASP A 441 14.09 23.47 -12.65
C ASP A 441 15.30 22.56 -12.91
N HIS A 442 16.04 22.79 -14.02
CA HIS A 442 17.18 21.94 -14.37
C HIS A 442 18.30 21.92 -13.34
N ASN A 443 18.42 22.96 -12.53
CA ASN A 443 19.46 23.07 -11.50
C ASN A 443 18.90 22.85 -10.08
N MET A 444 17.63 22.40 -9.93
CA MET A 444 17.10 22.10 -8.61
C MET A 444 17.80 20.88 -8.00
N PRO A 445 17.98 20.81 -6.68
CA PRO A 445 18.54 19.63 -6.03
C PRO A 445 17.61 18.43 -6.23
N LEU A 446 18.20 17.29 -6.60
CA LEU A 446 17.49 16.01 -6.67
C LEU A 446 17.68 15.26 -5.35
N LEU A 447 16.58 15.02 -4.68
CA LEU A 447 16.51 14.46 -3.33
C LEU A 447 15.88 13.05 -3.35
N PRO A 448 16.05 12.24 -2.30
CA PRO A 448 15.33 10.98 -2.15
C PRO A 448 13.82 11.19 -2.17
N TRP A 449 13.05 10.16 -2.57
CA TRP A 449 11.57 10.19 -2.69
C TRP A 449 10.85 10.71 -1.45
N ILE A 450 11.30 10.34 -0.26
CA ILE A 450 10.75 10.79 1.03
C ILE A 450 11.78 11.60 1.82
N GLU A 451 11.31 12.33 2.82
CA GLU A 451 12.12 13.00 3.83
C GLU A 451 12.25 12.08 5.04
N GLU A 452 13.40 11.39 5.16
CA GLU A 452 13.65 10.42 6.24
C GLU A 452 13.54 11.03 7.64
N GLU A 453 13.87 12.30 7.80
CA GLU A 453 13.71 13.01 9.08
C GLU A 453 12.24 13.15 9.48
N ASN A 454 11.35 13.19 8.49
CA ASN A 454 9.92 13.36 8.72
C ASN A 454 9.19 12.00 8.80
N PHE A 455 9.53 11.02 7.91
CA PHE A 455 8.90 9.70 7.87
C PHE A 455 9.88 8.63 7.43
N ASN A 456 10.21 7.67 8.31
CA ASN A 456 11.31 6.72 8.08
C ASN A 456 11.03 5.26 8.46
N PRO A 457 9.89 4.67 8.09
CA PRO A 457 9.70 3.25 8.33
C PRO A 457 10.74 2.43 7.57
N SER A 458 11.30 1.42 8.22
CA SER A 458 12.47 0.67 7.74
C SER A 458 12.29 0.05 6.35
N TYR A 459 11.07 -0.33 5.97
CA TYR A 459 10.78 -0.90 4.65
C TYR A 459 10.92 0.12 3.50
N LEU A 460 10.65 1.42 3.77
CA LEU A 460 10.87 2.49 2.79
C LEU A 460 12.34 2.85 2.69
N VAL A 461 12.99 3.10 3.84
CA VAL A 461 14.38 3.55 3.89
C VAL A 461 15.33 2.54 3.21
N ARG A 462 15.10 1.25 3.45
CA ARG A 462 15.90 0.16 2.89
C ARG A 462 15.97 0.16 1.36
N ASP A 463 14.84 0.40 0.71
CA ASP A 463 14.69 0.33 -0.75
C ASP A 463 14.54 1.73 -1.41
N LEU A 464 14.73 2.81 -0.65
CA LEU A 464 14.55 4.19 -1.12
C LEU A 464 15.41 4.54 -2.35
N HIS A 465 16.58 3.89 -2.46
CA HIS A 465 17.48 4.07 -3.59
C HIS A 465 16.91 3.62 -4.94
N LYS A 466 15.85 2.79 -4.94
CA LYS A 466 15.15 2.32 -6.15
C LYS A 466 14.08 3.30 -6.61
N MET A 467 13.64 4.19 -5.72
CA MET A 467 12.53 5.12 -5.96
C MET A 467 12.96 6.28 -6.86
N PRO A 468 12.01 6.87 -7.59
CA PRO A 468 12.24 8.14 -8.32
C PRO A 468 12.79 9.23 -7.41
N LYS A 469 13.46 10.22 -7.98
CA LYS A 469 13.91 11.40 -7.26
C LYS A 469 12.77 12.41 -7.11
N ARG A 470 12.85 13.24 -6.08
CA ARG A 470 12.06 14.45 -5.94
C ARG A 470 12.94 15.69 -6.08
N GLY A 471 12.34 16.80 -6.45
CA GLY A 471 12.94 18.12 -6.34
C GLY A 471 12.61 18.78 -4.99
N ASP A 472 12.97 20.03 -4.87
CA ASP A 472 12.66 20.90 -3.70
C ASP A 472 11.40 21.74 -3.89
N LYS A 473 10.87 21.82 -5.12
CA LYS A 473 9.64 22.56 -5.45
C LYS A 473 8.38 21.70 -5.29
N PRO A 474 7.22 22.28 -4.96
CA PRO A 474 5.99 21.56 -4.69
C PRO A 474 5.56 20.59 -5.81
N GLU A 475 5.68 20.99 -7.07
CA GLU A 475 5.30 20.19 -8.23
C GLU A 475 6.24 19.00 -8.50
N TRP A 476 7.49 19.05 -8.01
CA TRP A 476 8.50 18.01 -8.23
C TRP A 476 8.71 17.12 -7.02
N ARG A 477 7.72 16.98 -6.16
CA ARG A 477 7.76 16.09 -5.01
C ARG A 477 6.45 15.34 -4.83
N HIS A 478 6.50 14.21 -4.14
CA HIS A 478 5.34 13.56 -3.59
C HIS A 478 4.98 14.25 -2.27
N ASN A 479 3.93 15.04 -2.29
CA ASN A 479 3.39 15.64 -1.09
C ASN A 479 2.56 14.62 -0.31
N GLN A 480 2.97 14.24 0.90
CA GLN A 480 2.25 13.30 1.76
C GLN A 480 1.15 13.98 2.58
N ASP A 481 0.59 15.05 2.06
CA ASP A 481 -0.40 15.90 2.71
C ASP A 481 -1.68 15.96 1.87
N TYR A 482 -2.65 15.10 2.25
CA TYR A 482 -3.96 15.06 1.62
C TYR A 482 -4.68 16.42 1.65
N TRP A 483 -4.57 17.14 2.79
CA TRP A 483 -5.33 18.37 3.02
C TRP A 483 -4.90 19.53 2.13
N HIS A 484 -3.68 19.50 1.61
CA HIS A 484 -3.22 20.38 0.55
C HIS A 484 -3.48 19.79 -0.85
N GLU A 485 -3.16 18.51 -1.07
CA GLU A 485 -3.31 17.89 -2.40
C GLU A 485 -4.75 17.87 -2.91
N LYS A 486 -5.76 17.75 -2.03
CA LYS A 486 -7.18 17.77 -2.42
C LYS A 486 -7.61 19.06 -3.12
N ASP A 487 -6.91 20.16 -2.86
CA ASP A 487 -7.15 21.48 -3.47
C ASP A 487 -6.14 21.79 -4.60
N GLU A 488 -4.89 21.37 -4.46
CA GLU A 488 -3.82 21.63 -5.41
C GLU A 488 -3.91 20.79 -6.68
N ILE A 489 -4.19 19.48 -6.58
CA ILE A 489 -4.23 18.59 -7.75
C ILE A 489 -5.36 18.95 -8.71
N PRO A 490 -6.60 19.22 -8.27
CA PRO A 490 -7.65 19.71 -9.15
C PRO A 490 -7.36 21.08 -9.80
N ALA A 491 -6.53 21.90 -9.16
CA ALA A 491 -6.14 23.24 -9.66
C ALA A 491 -4.94 23.21 -10.62
N ILE A 492 -4.40 22.03 -10.97
CA ILE A 492 -3.26 21.93 -11.90
C ILE A 492 -3.61 22.52 -13.26
N ASN A 493 -2.78 23.47 -13.70
CA ASN A 493 -2.90 24.01 -15.05
C ASN A 493 -2.28 23.06 -16.06
N LEU A 494 -3.10 22.27 -16.75
CA LEU A 494 -2.66 21.32 -17.78
C LEU A 494 -2.01 21.98 -19.01
N ASN A 495 -2.03 23.32 -19.11
CA ASN A 495 -1.26 24.07 -20.11
C ASN A 495 0.07 24.61 -19.56
N GLY A 496 0.47 24.21 -18.36
CA GLY A 496 1.75 24.57 -17.75
C GLY A 496 2.96 24.15 -18.56
N ALA A 497 4.08 24.81 -18.37
CA ALA A 497 5.32 24.54 -19.13
C ALA A 497 5.95 23.19 -18.81
N GLU A 498 5.56 22.57 -17.71
CA GLU A 498 5.94 21.21 -17.30
C GLU A 498 5.28 20.12 -18.15
N PHE A 499 4.17 20.41 -18.86
CA PHE A 499 3.49 19.48 -19.74
C PHE A 499 3.91 19.69 -21.21
N SER A 500 4.21 18.62 -21.87
CA SER A 500 4.47 18.58 -23.31
C SER A 500 3.46 17.69 -24.01
N TYR A 501 2.72 18.23 -24.96
CA TYR A 501 1.72 17.51 -25.74
C TYR A 501 2.16 17.33 -27.21
N SER A 502 1.83 16.19 -27.83
CA SER A 502 2.07 15.95 -29.26
C SER A 502 1.08 14.93 -29.84
#